data_70d43b406d4615a32ba1484626e95450
#
_entry.id   70d43b406d4615a32ba1484626e95450
#
_cell.length_a   1.000
_cell.length_b   1.000
_cell.length_c   1.000
_cell.angle_alpha   90.00
_cell.angle_beta   90.00
_cell.angle_gamma   90.00
#
_symmetry.space_group_name_H-M   'P 1'
#
loop_
_entity.id
_entity.type
_entity.pdbx_description
1 polymer ?
#
loop_
_entity_poly.entity_id
_entity_poly.type
_entity_poly.pdbx_seq_one_letter_code
_entity_poly.pdbx_strand_id
1 'polypeptide(L)'
;VRMAAAYNKLDLFLSSMPAGNAQLLIKGFVRGLEKNLDLEDAVDVADSYGSISNKAIRDLVKLEISNNLEQQQTLGNGRGIAIYDILKLLFMSASDSSQLLSLKYGIPPVYSLPLSNLADSAGRIVQQVFFYGDKDGIESFANFMSMFRGRKEWKITQNENWVEIKSLLGKPVWIFANLPLDNSSGDDPDAKAQALLIEYLEEQALHPTIVIHRGHSYHLKYTVNQLP
;
A
#
# COMPACT_ATOMS: atom_id res chain seq x y z
N VAL A 1 3.15 -10.17 -15.01
CA VAL A 1 2.35 -8.92 -15.01
C VAL A 1 2.92 -7.93 -14.02
N ARG A 2 2.94 -8.22 -12.69
CA ARG A 2 3.43 -7.34 -11.61
C ARG A 2 4.79 -6.69 -11.92
N MET A 3 5.81 -7.50 -12.20
CA MET A 3 7.17 -7.00 -12.50
C MET A 3 7.18 -6.06 -13.70
N ALA A 4 6.45 -6.39 -14.76
CA ALA A 4 6.35 -5.52 -15.94
C ALA A 4 5.63 -4.20 -15.64
N ALA A 5 4.62 -4.21 -14.76
CA ALA A 5 3.93 -3.03 -14.29
C ALA A 5 4.85 -2.13 -13.45
N ALA A 6 5.56 -2.70 -12.47
CA ALA A 6 6.49 -1.98 -11.59
C ALA A 6 7.59 -1.23 -12.37
N TYR A 7 8.03 -1.78 -13.51
CA TYR A 7 9.01 -1.14 -14.39
C TYR A 7 8.39 -0.30 -15.52
N ASN A 8 7.09 -0.01 -15.47
CA ASN A 8 6.35 0.70 -16.55
C ASN A 8 6.54 0.07 -17.94
N LYS A 9 6.65 -1.27 -17.99
CA LYS A 9 6.84 -2.06 -19.24
C LYS A 9 5.65 -2.95 -19.57
N LEU A 10 4.54 -2.84 -18.83
CA LEU A 10 3.41 -3.75 -19.01
C LEU A 10 2.78 -3.63 -20.40
N ASP A 11 2.59 -2.41 -20.91
CA ASP A 11 2.07 -2.21 -22.26
C ASP A 11 2.99 -2.82 -23.33
N LEU A 12 4.30 -2.60 -23.20
CA LEU A 12 5.29 -3.16 -24.11
C LEU A 12 5.29 -4.70 -24.04
N PHE A 13 5.26 -5.25 -22.85
CA PHE A 13 5.23 -6.69 -22.61
C PHE A 13 3.99 -7.34 -23.21
N LEU A 14 2.81 -6.80 -22.98
CA LEU A 14 1.56 -7.34 -23.51
C LEU A 14 1.45 -7.16 -25.04
N SER A 15 1.96 -6.03 -25.56
CA SER A 15 1.96 -5.77 -27.01
C SER A 15 2.98 -6.62 -27.79
N SER A 16 4.00 -7.16 -27.11
CA SER A 16 5.02 -8.01 -27.74
C SER A 16 4.56 -9.46 -27.99
N MET A 17 3.40 -9.85 -27.43
CA MET A 17 2.86 -11.19 -27.57
C MET A 17 1.61 -11.21 -28.48
N PRO A 18 1.25 -12.38 -29.06
CA PRO A 18 -0.01 -12.51 -29.78
C PRO A 18 -1.21 -12.09 -28.91
N ALA A 19 -2.17 -11.41 -29.53
CA ALA A 19 -3.33 -10.84 -28.81
C ALA A 19 -4.08 -11.88 -27.94
N GLY A 20 -4.22 -13.12 -28.42
CA GLY A 20 -4.84 -14.20 -27.66
C GLY A 20 -4.07 -14.57 -26.40
N ASN A 21 -2.73 -14.52 -26.43
CA ASN A 21 -1.89 -14.81 -25.28
C ASN A 21 -1.95 -13.67 -24.25
N ALA A 22 -1.94 -12.42 -24.71
CA ALA A 22 -2.13 -11.26 -23.85
C ALA A 22 -3.49 -11.32 -23.13
N GLN A 23 -4.54 -11.70 -23.86
CA GLN A 23 -5.88 -11.88 -23.28
C GLN A 23 -5.92 -12.99 -22.23
N LEU A 24 -5.34 -14.15 -22.51
CA LEU A 24 -5.26 -15.27 -21.55
C LEU A 24 -4.47 -14.88 -20.30
N LEU A 25 -3.38 -14.14 -20.45
CA LEU A 25 -2.57 -13.67 -19.33
C LEU A 25 -3.34 -12.69 -18.43
N ILE A 26 -4.01 -11.70 -19.02
CA ILE A 26 -4.87 -10.75 -18.27
C ILE A 26 -6.01 -11.49 -17.58
N LYS A 27 -6.63 -12.44 -18.25
CA LYS A 27 -7.68 -13.29 -17.68
C LYS A 27 -7.19 -14.05 -16.45
N GLY A 28 -6.01 -14.68 -16.53
CA GLY A 28 -5.38 -15.37 -15.42
C GLY A 28 -4.98 -14.43 -14.28
N PHE A 29 -4.57 -13.21 -14.59
CA PHE A 29 -4.16 -12.22 -13.60
C PHE A 29 -5.33 -11.65 -12.79
N VAL A 30 -6.50 -11.50 -13.40
CA VAL A 30 -7.70 -10.94 -12.76
C VAL A 30 -8.59 -12.01 -12.12
N ARG A 31 -8.41 -13.28 -12.48
CA ARG A 31 -9.32 -14.35 -12.05
C ARG A 31 -8.93 -14.94 -10.68
N GLY A 32 -9.92 -15.22 -9.86
CA GLY A 32 -9.76 -15.99 -8.62
C GLY A 32 -9.22 -15.19 -7.45
N LEU A 33 -9.31 -13.85 -7.50
CA LEU A 33 -8.87 -12.94 -6.42
C LEU A 33 -9.56 -13.22 -5.09
N GLU A 34 -10.77 -13.76 -5.13
CA GLU A 34 -11.57 -14.14 -3.96
C GLU A 34 -11.08 -15.40 -3.24
N LYS A 35 -10.20 -16.18 -3.88
CA LYS A 35 -9.73 -17.48 -3.36
C LYS A 35 -8.61 -17.34 -2.34
N ASN A 36 -7.85 -16.27 -2.42
CA ASN A 36 -6.77 -15.98 -1.49
C ASN A 36 -7.32 -15.37 -0.21
N LEU A 37 -6.72 -15.73 0.93
CA LEU A 37 -7.11 -15.20 2.23
C LEU A 37 -6.75 -13.71 2.37
N ASP A 38 -5.63 -13.31 1.78
CA ASP A 38 -5.20 -11.91 1.71
C ASP A 38 -5.78 -11.18 0.47
N LEU A 39 -5.48 -9.90 0.34
CA LEU A 39 -5.91 -9.05 -0.76
C LEU A 39 -4.76 -8.70 -1.71
N GLU A 40 -3.60 -9.33 -1.57
CA GLU A 40 -2.38 -9.00 -2.34
C GLU A 40 -2.63 -9.00 -3.84
N ASP A 41 -3.24 -10.07 -4.36
CA ASP A 41 -3.53 -10.17 -5.79
C ASP A 41 -4.51 -9.09 -6.28
N ALA A 42 -5.49 -8.70 -5.45
CA ALA A 42 -6.44 -7.64 -5.79
C ALA A 42 -5.76 -6.26 -5.80
N VAL A 43 -4.86 -6.01 -4.84
CA VAL A 43 -4.04 -4.79 -4.79
C VAL A 43 -3.12 -4.72 -6.00
N ASP A 44 -2.49 -5.83 -6.39
CA ASP A 44 -1.65 -5.88 -7.58
C ASP A 44 -2.40 -5.60 -8.88
N VAL A 45 -3.65 -6.06 -8.99
CA VAL A 45 -4.50 -5.73 -10.15
C VAL A 45 -4.78 -4.23 -10.17
N ALA A 46 -5.10 -3.62 -9.03
CA ALA A 46 -5.36 -2.19 -8.92
C ALA A 46 -4.13 -1.35 -9.30
N ASP A 47 -2.98 -1.71 -8.76
CA ASP A 47 -1.68 -1.04 -8.99
C ASP A 47 -1.23 -1.16 -10.45
N SER A 48 -1.27 -2.39 -10.98
CA SER A 48 -0.91 -2.64 -12.38
C SER A 48 -1.79 -1.89 -13.37
N TYR A 49 -3.08 -1.71 -13.07
CA TYR A 49 -4.00 -0.97 -13.93
C TYR A 49 -3.57 0.49 -14.12
N GLY A 50 -3.04 1.13 -13.07
CA GLY A 50 -2.52 2.50 -13.13
C GLY A 50 -1.38 2.68 -14.13
N SER A 51 -0.56 1.64 -14.36
CA SER A 51 0.57 1.67 -15.29
C SER A 51 0.21 1.37 -16.75
N ILE A 52 -1.04 0.97 -17.05
CA ILE A 52 -1.50 0.65 -18.41
C ILE A 52 -1.94 1.93 -19.11
N SER A 53 -1.25 2.33 -20.17
CA SER A 53 -1.64 3.45 -21.06
C SER A 53 -2.48 2.99 -22.24
N ASN A 54 -2.28 1.75 -22.71
CA ASN A 54 -2.99 1.17 -23.85
C ASN A 54 -4.47 0.96 -23.55
N LYS A 55 -5.33 1.70 -24.27
CA LYS A 55 -6.79 1.66 -24.05
C LYS A 55 -7.37 0.26 -24.23
N ALA A 56 -6.94 -0.50 -25.26
CA ALA A 56 -7.49 -1.84 -25.52
C ALA A 56 -7.18 -2.81 -24.35
N ILE A 57 -5.99 -2.69 -23.75
CA ILE A 57 -5.60 -3.48 -22.58
C ILE A 57 -6.40 -3.06 -21.35
N ARG A 58 -6.61 -1.76 -21.13
CA ARG A 58 -7.48 -1.27 -20.05
C ARG A 58 -8.92 -1.79 -20.18
N ASP A 59 -9.47 -1.72 -21.40
CA ASP A 59 -10.83 -2.19 -21.65
C ASP A 59 -10.94 -3.71 -21.42
N LEU A 60 -9.91 -4.47 -21.76
CA LEU A 60 -9.83 -5.91 -21.47
C LEU A 60 -9.81 -6.20 -19.96
N VAL A 61 -9.00 -5.49 -19.17
CA VAL A 61 -8.99 -5.64 -17.71
C VAL A 61 -10.35 -5.33 -17.12
N LYS A 62 -11.00 -4.23 -17.54
CA LYS A 62 -12.36 -3.88 -17.08
C LYS A 62 -13.39 -4.94 -17.45
N LEU A 63 -13.30 -5.49 -18.65
CA LEU A 63 -14.20 -6.56 -19.09
C LEU A 63 -14.04 -7.81 -18.21
N GLU A 64 -12.81 -8.25 -17.96
CA GLU A 64 -12.55 -9.43 -17.13
C GLU A 64 -13.00 -9.22 -15.67
N ILE A 65 -12.82 -8.02 -15.11
CA ILE A 65 -13.36 -7.67 -13.80
C ILE A 65 -14.87 -7.76 -13.78
N SER A 66 -15.54 -7.22 -14.80
CA SER A 66 -17.02 -7.28 -14.90
C SER A 66 -17.52 -8.71 -15.03
N ASN A 67 -16.87 -9.54 -15.84
CA ASN A 67 -17.23 -10.95 -16.02
C ASN A 67 -17.08 -11.73 -14.70
N ASN A 68 -15.98 -11.50 -13.95
CA ASN A 68 -15.79 -12.15 -12.66
C ASN A 68 -16.81 -11.64 -11.62
N LEU A 69 -17.15 -10.36 -11.61
CA LEU A 69 -18.20 -9.81 -10.75
C LEU A 69 -19.54 -10.52 -10.97
N GLU A 70 -20.00 -10.64 -12.23
CA GLU A 70 -21.21 -11.35 -12.59
C GLU A 70 -21.18 -12.82 -12.15
N GLN A 71 -20.05 -13.48 -12.35
CA GLN A 71 -19.86 -14.85 -11.88
C GLN A 71 -20.00 -14.96 -10.36
N GLN A 72 -19.37 -14.06 -9.59
CA GLN A 72 -19.45 -14.09 -8.14
C GLN A 72 -20.86 -13.73 -7.64
N GLN A 73 -21.57 -12.84 -8.31
CA GLN A 73 -22.99 -12.54 -8.03
C GLN A 73 -23.86 -13.79 -8.24
N THR A 74 -23.67 -14.51 -9.33
CA THR A 74 -24.40 -15.75 -9.62
C THR A 74 -24.11 -16.83 -8.56
N LEU A 75 -22.91 -16.90 -8.03
CA LEU A 75 -22.49 -17.85 -7.01
C LEU A 75 -22.87 -17.40 -5.58
N GLY A 76 -23.35 -16.17 -5.38
CA GLY A 76 -23.66 -15.60 -4.07
C GLY A 76 -22.39 -15.40 -3.18
N ASN A 77 -21.21 -15.32 -3.78
CA ASN A 77 -19.96 -15.16 -3.05
C ASN A 77 -19.73 -13.69 -2.64
N GLY A 78 -20.13 -13.33 -1.42
CA GLY A 78 -20.05 -11.96 -0.91
C GLY A 78 -18.63 -11.36 -0.95
N ARG A 79 -17.58 -12.14 -0.64
CA ARG A 79 -16.18 -11.68 -0.72
C ARG A 79 -15.77 -11.37 -2.16
N GLY A 80 -16.07 -12.25 -3.09
CA GLY A 80 -15.78 -12.05 -4.51
C GLY A 80 -16.53 -10.84 -5.08
N ILE A 81 -17.82 -10.70 -4.73
CA ILE A 81 -18.63 -9.54 -5.12
C ILE A 81 -17.95 -8.24 -4.64
N ALA A 82 -17.55 -8.17 -3.37
CA ALA A 82 -16.91 -6.97 -2.82
C ALA A 82 -15.59 -6.63 -3.54
N ILE A 83 -14.70 -7.61 -3.75
CA ILE A 83 -13.40 -7.41 -4.39
C ILE A 83 -13.58 -6.87 -5.83
N TYR A 84 -14.36 -7.57 -6.65
CA TYR A 84 -14.51 -7.18 -8.06
C TYR A 84 -15.33 -5.90 -8.25
N ASP A 85 -16.27 -5.62 -7.37
CA ASP A 85 -17.04 -4.37 -7.42
C ASP A 85 -16.17 -3.17 -7.02
N ILE A 86 -15.34 -3.29 -5.98
CA ILE A 86 -14.39 -2.24 -5.60
C ILE A 86 -13.39 -1.98 -6.73
N LEU A 87 -12.79 -3.01 -7.33
CA LEU A 87 -11.90 -2.85 -8.47
C LEU A 87 -12.59 -2.16 -9.66
N LYS A 88 -13.84 -2.55 -9.97
CA LYS A 88 -14.64 -1.92 -11.00
C LYS A 88 -14.85 -0.43 -10.74
N LEU A 89 -15.19 -0.06 -9.50
CA LEU A 89 -15.35 1.33 -9.09
C LEU A 89 -14.06 2.12 -9.18
N LEU A 90 -12.94 1.56 -8.71
CA LEU A 90 -11.61 2.19 -8.79
C LEU A 90 -11.18 2.50 -10.24
N PHE A 91 -11.64 1.69 -11.22
CA PHE A 91 -11.27 1.87 -12.63
C PHE A 91 -12.26 2.77 -13.40
N MET A 92 -13.25 3.32 -12.72
CA MET A 92 -14.08 4.41 -13.22
C MET A 92 -13.36 5.77 -13.10
N SER A 93 -14.00 6.86 -13.51
CA SER A 93 -13.44 8.20 -13.29
C SER A 93 -13.38 8.52 -11.80
N ALA A 94 -12.33 9.25 -11.37
CA ALA A 94 -12.08 9.54 -9.96
C ALA A 94 -13.24 10.29 -9.26
N SER A 95 -14.00 11.14 -10.00
CA SER A 95 -15.14 11.87 -9.46
C SER A 95 -16.31 10.96 -9.12
N ASP A 96 -16.53 9.93 -9.93
CA ASP A 96 -17.71 9.05 -9.78
C ASP A 96 -17.44 7.92 -8.80
N SER A 97 -16.20 7.41 -8.78
CA SER A 97 -15.81 6.27 -7.95
C SER A 97 -15.85 6.56 -6.45
N SER A 98 -15.41 7.74 -6.01
CA SER A 98 -15.37 8.09 -4.59
C SER A 98 -16.77 8.21 -3.97
N GLN A 99 -17.73 8.78 -4.70
CA GLN A 99 -19.11 8.87 -4.25
C GLN A 99 -19.78 7.49 -4.17
N LEU A 100 -19.56 6.63 -5.18
CA LEU A 100 -20.14 5.30 -5.21
C LEU A 100 -19.54 4.38 -4.14
N LEU A 101 -18.26 4.47 -3.87
CA LEU A 101 -17.60 3.74 -2.76
C LEU A 101 -18.17 4.17 -1.40
N SER A 102 -18.38 5.49 -1.21
CA SER A 102 -18.97 6.02 0.01
C SER A 102 -20.41 5.52 0.22
N LEU A 103 -21.23 5.60 -0.82
CA LEU A 103 -22.65 5.20 -0.74
C LEU A 103 -22.81 3.69 -0.55
N LYS A 104 -22.02 2.88 -1.23
CA LYS A 104 -22.18 1.42 -1.25
C LYS A 104 -21.51 0.71 -0.10
N TYR A 105 -20.32 1.17 0.32
CA TYR A 105 -19.51 0.51 1.32
C TYR A 105 -19.34 1.31 2.62
N GLY A 106 -20.02 2.46 2.73
CA GLY A 106 -19.90 3.32 3.91
C GLY A 106 -18.51 3.92 4.10
N ILE A 107 -17.68 3.92 3.04
CA ILE A 107 -16.33 4.51 3.08
C ILE A 107 -16.48 6.02 2.95
N PRO A 108 -16.28 6.81 4.00
CA PRO A 108 -16.50 8.25 3.92
C PRO A 108 -15.47 8.88 2.96
N PRO A 109 -15.90 9.85 2.12
CA PRO A 109 -14.96 10.64 1.35
C PRO A 109 -14.15 11.51 2.29
N VAL A 110 -12.89 11.16 2.52
CA VAL A 110 -11.99 11.92 3.40
C VAL A 110 -11.19 12.88 2.55
N TYR A 111 -11.62 14.14 2.46
CA TYR A 111 -10.87 15.21 1.77
C TYR A 111 -9.92 15.97 2.70
N SER A 112 -10.19 15.94 3.99
CA SER A 112 -9.34 16.51 5.03
C SER A 112 -9.61 15.86 6.38
N LEU A 113 -8.57 15.71 7.20
CA LEU A 113 -8.70 15.28 8.58
C LEU A 113 -8.38 16.47 9.49
N PRO A 114 -9.24 16.79 10.47
CA PRO A 114 -8.90 17.72 11.52
C PRO A 114 -7.62 17.26 12.23
N LEU A 115 -6.71 18.17 12.46
CA LEU A 115 -5.44 17.85 13.12
C LEU A 115 -5.64 17.24 14.52
N SER A 116 -6.73 17.60 15.20
CA SER A 116 -7.13 17.01 16.48
C SER A 116 -7.37 15.51 16.41
N ASN A 117 -7.77 14.99 15.26
CA ASN A 117 -7.99 13.55 15.06
C ASN A 117 -6.68 12.77 14.86
N LEU A 118 -5.58 13.48 14.58
CA LEU A 118 -4.25 12.90 14.40
C LEU A 118 -3.38 13.04 15.65
N ALA A 119 -3.82 13.80 16.65
CA ALA A 119 -3.08 14.01 17.88
C ALA A 119 -3.54 13.02 18.97
N ASP A 120 -2.60 12.47 19.71
CA ASP A 120 -2.88 11.69 20.90
C ASP A 120 -3.38 12.57 22.08
N SER A 121 -3.67 11.96 23.22
CA SER A 121 -4.15 12.67 24.43
C SER A 121 -3.16 13.72 24.97
N ALA A 122 -1.88 13.60 24.62
CA ALA A 122 -0.83 14.59 24.97
C ALA A 122 -0.64 15.64 23.86
N GLY A 123 -1.47 15.65 22.83
CA GLY A 123 -1.39 16.58 21.70
C GLY A 123 -0.27 16.26 20.71
N ARG A 124 0.35 15.06 20.77
CA ARG A 124 1.42 14.63 19.90
C ARG A 124 0.84 13.92 18.68
N ILE A 125 1.42 14.15 17.51
CA ILE A 125 1.17 13.36 16.30
C ILE A 125 2.24 12.28 16.25
N VAL A 126 1.84 11.02 16.43
CA VAL A 126 2.74 9.88 16.38
C VAL A 126 2.59 9.19 15.02
N GLN A 127 3.70 9.08 14.29
CA GLN A 127 3.76 8.44 12.99
C GLN A 127 4.66 7.21 13.06
N GLN A 128 4.21 6.10 12.48
CA GLN A 128 5.02 4.92 12.24
C GLN A 128 5.21 4.74 10.73
N VAL A 129 6.45 4.58 10.29
CA VAL A 129 6.80 4.41 8.87
C VAL A 129 7.48 3.06 8.71
N PHE A 130 6.91 2.24 7.84
CA PHE A 130 7.43 0.92 7.49
C PHE A 130 8.30 1.00 6.24
N PHE A 131 9.56 0.58 6.37
CA PHE A 131 10.51 0.40 5.28
C PHE A 131 10.88 -1.08 5.15
N TYR A 132 11.33 -1.46 3.95
CA TYR A 132 11.66 -2.84 3.59
C TYR A 132 13.09 -2.90 3.07
N GLY A 133 13.79 -4.03 3.32
CA GLY A 133 15.21 -4.22 3.04
C GLY A 133 15.56 -4.53 1.60
N ASP A 134 14.66 -4.23 0.65
CA ASP A 134 14.96 -4.28 -0.77
C ASP A 134 15.64 -2.98 -1.25
N LYS A 135 16.14 -3.00 -2.48
CA LYS A 135 16.86 -1.85 -3.05
C LYS A 135 16.02 -0.57 -3.00
N ASP A 136 14.75 -0.65 -3.36
CA ASP A 136 13.86 0.50 -3.42
C ASP A 136 13.52 1.02 -2.01
N GLY A 137 13.38 0.12 -1.05
CA GLY A 137 13.18 0.48 0.35
C GLY A 137 14.39 1.18 0.95
N ILE A 138 15.60 0.74 0.64
CA ILE A 138 16.87 1.39 1.07
C ILE A 138 16.96 2.80 0.46
N GLU A 139 16.70 2.95 -0.85
CA GLU A 139 16.71 4.25 -1.51
C GLU A 139 15.61 5.17 -0.96
N SER A 140 14.41 4.63 -0.74
CA SER A 140 13.28 5.36 -0.15
C SER A 140 13.59 5.85 1.26
N PHE A 141 14.25 5.02 2.09
CA PHE A 141 14.69 5.41 3.43
C PHE A 141 15.74 6.52 3.39
N ALA A 142 16.73 6.44 2.50
CA ALA A 142 17.74 7.47 2.34
C ALA A 142 17.11 8.82 1.94
N ASN A 143 16.16 8.80 1.00
CA ASN A 143 15.39 9.97 0.59
C ASN A 143 14.53 10.54 1.73
N PHE A 144 13.87 9.67 2.50
CA PHE A 144 13.11 10.06 3.69
C PHE A 144 14.00 10.75 4.72
N MET A 145 15.16 10.17 5.05
CA MET A 145 16.08 10.74 6.02
C MET A 145 16.67 12.09 5.57
N SER A 146 16.82 12.29 4.26
CA SER A 146 17.32 13.57 3.71
C SER A 146 16.42 14.76 4.02
N MET A 147 15.12 14.52 4.27
CA MET A 147 14.16 15.57 4.62
C MET A 147 14.41 16.16 6.03
N PHE A 148 15.11 15.43 6.90
CA PHE A 148 15.29 15.78 8.31
C PHE A 148 16.75 16.09 8.67
N ARG A 149 17.71 15.44 8.02
CA ARG A 149 19.15 15.61 8.30
C ARG A 149 19.60 17.06 8.09
N GLY A 150 20.38 17.57 9.04
CA GLY A 150 20.90 18.94 9.01
C GLY A 150 19.89 20.04 9.33
N ARG A 151 18.65 19.69 9.66
CA ARG A 151 17.60 20.65 10.02
C ARG A 151 17.50 20.80 11.54
N LYS A 152 17.60 22.02 12.02
CA LYS A 152 17.59 22.35 13.47
C LYS A 152 16.22 22.13 14.14
N GLU A 153 15.16 22.03 13.35
CA GLU A 153 13.78 21.81 13.80
C GLU A 153 13.53 20.38 14.24
N TRP A 154 14.45 19.46 13.93
CA TRP A 154 14.28 18.03 14.16
C TRP A 154 15.42 17.46 15.01
N LYS A 155 15.07 16.66 16.00
CA LYS A 155 16.00 15.79 16.74
C LYS A 155 15.89 14.38 16.15
N ILE A 156 17.02 13.85 15.72
CA ILE A 156 17.13 12.47 15.19
C ILE A 156 17.92 11.63 16.16
N THR A 157 17.38 10.50 16.58
CA THR A 157 18.04 9.47 17.37
C THR A 157 17.87 8.14 16.62
N GLN A 158 18.95 7.35 16.48
CA GLN A 158 18.91 6.09 15.75
C GLN A 158 19.60 5.01 16.58
N ASN A 159 19.02 3.81 16.58
CA ASN A 159 19.64 2.58 17.09
C ASN A 159 19.84 1.58 15.93
N GLU A 160 20.06 0.31 16.26
CA GLU A 160 20.31 -0.76 15.28
C GLU A 160 19.07 -1.17 14.48
N ASN A 161 17.86 -0.86 14.96
CA ASN A 161 16.60 -1.34 14.41
C ASN A 161 15.73 -0.23 13.84
N TRP A 162 15.74 0.97 14.43
CA TRP A 162 14.88 2.08 13.98
C TRP A 162 15.50 3.45 14.23
N VAL A 163 14.85 4.45 13.65
CA VAL A 163 15.14 5.86 13.87
C VAL A 163 13.92 6.54 14.50
N GLU A 164 14.19 7.42 15.47
CA GLU A 164 13.23 8.36 16.04
C GLU A 164 13.52 9.77 15.53
N ILE A 165 12.51 10.45 15.03
CA ILE A 165 12.60 11.83 14.55
C ILE A 165 11.53 12.63 15.29
N LYS A 166 11.96 13.59 16.11
CA LYS A 166 11.07 14.40 16.95
C LYS A 166 11.19 15.87 16.59
N SER A 167 10.05 16.54 16.38
CA SER A 167 10.05 17.98 16.18
C SER A 167 10.51 18.70 17.44
N LEU A 168 11.34 19.72 17.29
CA LEU A 168 11.80 20.61 18.38
C LEU A 168 11.02 21.93 18.41
N LEU A 169 10.32 22.27 17.33
CA LEU A 169 9.57 23.49 17.16
C LEU A 169 8.16 23.19 16.63
N GLY A 170 7.21 24.04 16.97
CA GLY A 170 5.84 23.95 16.50
C GLY A 170 5.04 22.84 17.20
N LYS A 171 4.24 22.10 16.42
CA LYS A 171 3.45 20.98 16.98
C LYS A 171 4.35 19.78 17.26
N PRO A 172 4.11 19.02 18.35
CA PRO A 172 4.90 17.85 18.66
C PRO A 172 4.57 16.71 17.67
N VAL A 173 5.45 16.51 16.70
CA VAL A 173 5.40 15.42 15.73
C VAL A 173 6.55 14.45 16.04
N TRP A 174 6.20 13.20 16.29
CA TRP A 174 7.13 12.12 16.56
C TRP A 174 7.00 11.06 15.48
N ILE A 175 8.08 10.76 14.79
CA ILE A 175 8.13 9.81 13.69
C ILE A 175 9.06 8.67 14.08
N PHE A 176 8.58 7.46 13.97
CA PHE A 176 9.33 6.23 14.21
C PHE A 176 9.38 5.43 12.91
N ALA A 177 10.56 5.09 12.46
CA ALA A 177 10.74 4.34 11.22
C ALA A 177 11.74 3.21 11.43
N ASN A 178 11.38 1.97 11.09
CA ASN A 178 12.34 0.87 11.09
C ASN A 178 13.42 1.10 10.03
N LEU A 179 14.62 0.56 10.28
CA LEU A 179 15.68 0.53 9.27
C LEU A 179 15.35 -0.52 8.21
N PRO A 180 15.59 -0.24 6.92
CA PRO A 180 15.53 -1.24 5.86
C PRO A 180 16.80 -2.09 5.92
N LEU A 181 16.76 -3.19 6.66
CA LEU A 181 17.89 -4.10 6.82
C LEU A 181 17.90 -5.13 5.70
N ASP A 182 19.09 -5.45 5.20
CA ASP A 182 19.27 -6.35 4.05
C ASP A 182 18.75 -7.77 4.35
N ASN A 183 17.81 -8.25 3.56
CA ASN A 183 17.18 -9.57 3.64
C ASN A 183 17.91 -10.65 2.83
N SER A 184 19.07 -10.36 2.27
CA SER A 184 19.82 -11.30 1.40
C SER A 184 20.28 -12.60 2.09
N SER A 185 20.33 -12.61 3.42
CA SER A 185 20.73 -13.78 4.23
C SER A 185 19.64 -14.82 4.49
N GLY A 186 18.40 -14.57 4.03
CA GLY A 186 17.25 -15.46 4.28
C GLY A 186 16.58 -15.30 5.65
N ASP A 187 17.22 -14.65 6.61
CA ASP A 187 16.58 -14.07 7.79
C ASP A 187 15.87 -12.78 7.37
N ASP A 188 14.72 -12.47 7.94
CA ASP A 188 13.97 -11.25 7.66
C ASP A 188 14.28 -10.18 8.73
N PRO A 189 15.45 -9.49 8.67
CA PRO A 189 15.89 -8.58 9.71
C PRO A 189 15.08 -7.29 9.76
N ASP A 190 14.49 -6.85 8.66
CA ASP A 190 13.59 -5.70 8.65
C ASP A 190 12.25 -6.03 9.31
N ALA A 191 11.69 -7.23 9.13
CA ALA A 191 10.52 -7.67 9.87
C ALA A 191 10.79 -7.76 11.38
N LYS A 192 11.99 -8.23 11.78
CA LYS A 192 12.41 -8.21 13.18
C LYS A 192 12.51 -6.79 13.72
N ALA A 193 13.12 -5.87 12.97
CA ALA A 193 13.22 -4.45 13.35
C ALA A 193 11.84 -3.80 13.46
N GLN A 194 10.90 -4.13 12.57
CA GLN A 194 9.51 -3.68 12.65
C GLN A 194 8.83 -4.18 13.92
N ALA A 195 8.95 -5.47 14.24
CA ALA A 195 8.36 -6.07 15.44
C ALA A 195 8.92 -5.43 16.73
N LEU A 196 10.24 -5.25 16.82
CA LEU A 196 10.89 -4.61 17.97
C LEU A 196 10.47 -3.14 18.12
N LEU A 197 10.24 -2.43 17.01
CA LEU A 197 9.73 -1.07 17.06
C LEU A 197 8.29 -1.03 17.59
N ILE A 198 7.44 -1.98 17.19
CA ILE A 198 6.06 -2.08 17.68
C ILE A 198 6.05 -2.34 19.17
N GLU A 199 6.83 -3.32 19.65
CA GLU A 199 6.99 -3.64 21.07
C GLU A 199 7.44 -2.40 21.86
N TYR A 200 8.44 -1.68 21.36
CA TYR A 200 8.89 -0.44 21.97
C TYR A 200 7.79 0.63 22.06
N LEU A 201 7.02 0.82 20.99
CA LEU A 201 5.92 1.79 20.97
C LEU A 201 4.83 1.42 21.99
N GLU A 202 4.50 0.14 22.10
CA GLU A 202 3.54 -0.38 23.10
C GLU A 202 4.05 -0.16 24.53
N GLU A 203 5.30 -0.51 24.82
CA GLU A 203 5.93 -0.28 26.13
C GLU A 203 5.94 1.20 26.54
N GLN A 204 6.10 2.09 25.57
CA GLN A 204 6.10 3.54 25.79
C GLN A 204 4.68 4.15 25.81
N ALA A 205 3.63 3.33 25.65
CA ALA A 205 2.24 3.77 25.46
C ALA A 205 2.10 4.83 24.37
N LEU A 206 2.82 4.63 23.26
CA LEU A 206 2.78 5.45 22.05
C LEU A 206 1.94 4.76 20.99
N HIS A 207 0.78 5.31 20.68
CA HIS A 207 -0.11 4.75 19.66
C HIS A 207 -0.01 5.58 18.39
N PRO A 208 0.57 5.04 17.29
CA PRO A 208 0.63 5.75 16.03
C PRO A 208 -0.77 6.07 15.50
N THR A 209 -1.02 7.34 15.24
CA THR A 209 -2.26 7.79 14.58
C THR A 209 -2.10 7.90 13.07
N ILE A 210 -0.86 7.84 12.59
CA ILE A 210 -0.51 7.83 11.17
C ILE A 210 0.44 6.66 10.94
N VAL A 211 0.05 5.75 10.05
CA VAL A 211 0.90 4.66 9.59
C VAL A 211 1.20 4.86 8.11
N ILE A 212 2.47 4.78 7.75
CA ILE A 212 2.95 5.02 6.39
C ILE A 212 3.67 3.78 5.89
N HIS A 213 3.18 3.20 4.81
CA HIS A 213 3.87 2.17 4.06
C HIS A 213 4.80 2.81 3.03
N ARG A 214 6.08 2.43 3.05
CA ARG A 214 7.12 2.91 2.12
C ARG A 214 7.84 1.72 1.49
N GLY A 215 7.17 1.05 0.57
CA GLY A 215 7.67 -0.14 -0.11
C GLY A 215 6.76 -0.53 -1.27
N HIS A 216 7.07 -1.63 -1.92
CA HIS A 216 6.23 -2.20 -2.96
C HIS A 216 4.88 -2.67 -2.41
N SER A 217 3.85 -2.64 -3.24
CA SER A 217 2.48 -3.06 -2.88
C SER A 217 2.41 -4.50 -2.35
N TYR A 218 3.30 -5.39 -2.77
CA TYR A 218 3.34 -6.76 -2.27
C TYR A 218 3.81 -6.86 -0.80
N HIS A 219 4.44 -5.82 -0.24
CA HIS A 219 4.76 -5.72 1.18
C HIS A 219 3.60 -5.16 2.03
N LEU A 220 2.56 -4.58 1.41
CA LEU A 220 1.47 -3.91 2.12
C LEU A 220 0.80 -4.80 3.18
N LYS A 221 0.65 -6.10 2.90
CA LYS A 221 0.08 -7.06 3.86
C LYS A 221 0.88 -7.12 5.16
N TYR A 222 2.20 -7.03 5.09
CA TYR A 222 3.06 -7.06 6.28
C TYR A 222 2.86 -5.82 7.14
N THR A 223 2.70 -4.63 6.50
CA THR A 223 2.33 -3.41 7.23
C THR A 223 0.95 -3.52 7.86
N VAL A 224 -0.06 -3.99 7.11
CA VAL A 224 -1.44 -4.10 7.60
C VAL A 224 -1.56 -5.12 8.73
N ASN A 225 -0.84 -6.24 8.68
CA ASN A 225 -0.85 -7.26 9.72
C ASN A 225 -0.18 -6.81 11.04
N GLN A 226 0.54 -5.71 11.02
CA GLN A 226 1.21 -5.10 12.19
C GLN A 226 0.37 -4.00 12.84
N LEU A 227 -0.77 -3.64 12.24
CA LEU A 227 -1.67 -2.65 12.81
C LEU A 227 -2.47 -3.27 13.97
N PRO A 228 -2.70 -2.52 15.07
CA PRO A 228 -3.48 -2.97 16.20
C PRO A 228 -4.95 -3.22 15.87
#